data_1b12d3724ad9a168257e36a5ebbb43c4
#
_entry.id   1b12d3724ad9a168257e36a5ebbb43c4
#
_cell.length_a   1.000
_cell.length_b   1.000
_cell.length_c   1.000
_cell.angle_alpha   90.00
_cell.angle_beta   90.00
_cell.angle_gamma   90.00
#
_symmetry.space_group_name_H-M   'P 1'
#
loop_
_entity.id
_entity.type
_entity.pdbx_description
1 polymer ?
#
loop_
_entity_poly.entity_id
_entity_poly.type
_entity_poly.pdbx_seq_one_letter_code
_entity_poly.pdbx_strand_id
1 'polypeptide(L)'
;MTAPSPANEPTLYEIDYDFLVPDRGDEQEGPTNAVPAGDPAEAVRLFHEYRRRVAEILGFEEELPGPASEEDLAAAEERLGFEFPPDLRALYGIADGEGYEIINSLFDRHPWHSLEHVGDEEEDWLLFLEWKYEPQRSVVFDAEPPNAVRRSVLRPGWIQFANDTGGNWLAVDMDPGPEGRPGQVISIGVDHSEGPLYVADSVTTFLRRLVEALERGDYSVHDESLWIDADLPDGVTADRARTWYTDGSSARAEAAQVRPHVQNVRVSEVDDLAFLAALPNVRSLALSGAGPLDLSPLRERPVEYLELDLGTTDLAGLAGHPELRSLSIASTRPVDLAPLRAVPHLWALSIADASVADLTAVTELEGLRFLELTHDQWLEVRDDLPSLAVVGIHPRRPGREWPVGTRWKTELGEPPR
;
A
#
# COMPACT_ATOMS: atom_id res chain seq x y z
N MET A 1 11.43 19.51 -1.05
CA MET A 1 11.60 19.07 0.35
C MET A 1 13.03 18.58 0.51
N THR A 2 13.80 19.12 1.46
CA THR A 2 15.11 18.58 1.83
C THR A 2 14.85 17.31 2.62
N ALA A 3 15.47 16.20 2.23
CA ALA A 3 15.47 14.98 3.02
C ALA A 3 15.86 15.31 4.49
N PRO A 4 15.22 14.71 5.49
CA PRO A 4 15.58 14.94 6.88
C PRO A 4 17.08 14.66 7.05
N SER A 5 17.74 15.46 7.87
CA SER A 5 19.16 15.23 8.18
C SER A 5 19.29 13.90 8.89
N PRO A 6 20.23 13.02 8.51
CA PRO A 6 20.41 11.71 9.16
C PRO A 6 20.67 11.79 10.68
N ALA A 7 20.92 12.96 11.21
CA ALA A 7 21.03 13.21 12.65
C ALA A 7 19.67 13.26 13.40
N ASN A 8 18.55 13.37 12.67
CA ASN A 8 17.20 13.46 13.25
C ASN A 8 16.39 12.16 13.14
N GLU A 9 16.93 11.13 12.53
CA GLU A 9 16.25 9.84 12.46
C GLU A 9 16.37 9.07 13.79
N PRO A 10 15.35 8.25 14.16
CA PRO A 10 15.44 7.38 15.33
C PRO A 10 16.42 6.23 15.12
N THR A 11 16.92 5.66 16.21
CA THR A 11 17.44 4.30 16.19
C THR A 11 16.30 3.37 16.55
N LEU A 12 15.93 2.47 15.63
CA LEU A 12 14.83 1.53 15.83
C LEU A 12 15.34 0.25 16.51
N TYR A 13 14.57 -0.28 17.42
CA TYR A 13 14.83 -1.52 18.14
C TYR A 13 13.61 -2.43 18.01
N GLU A 14 13.77 -3.53 17.29
CA GLU A 14 12.75 -4.55 17.18
C GLU A 14 12.79 -5.50 18.38
N ILE A 15 11.64 -5.70 19.01
CA ILE A 15 11.46 -6.50 20.21
C ILE A 15 10.69 -7.78 19.89
N ASP A 16 9.66 -7.64 19.06
CA ASP A 16 8.79 -8.74 18.62
C ASP A 16 8.91 -8.90 17.10
N TYR A 17 9.69 -9.88 16.67
CA TYR A 17 9.95 -10.16 15.26
C TYR A 17 8.74 -10.76 14.54
N ASP A 18 7.84 -11.39 15.31
CA ASP A 18 6.64 -12.03 14.76
C ASP A 18 5.46 -11.05 14.64
N PHE A 19 5.65 -9.79 15.08
CA PHE A 19 4.61 -8.78 14.95
C PHE A 19 4.39 -8.42 13.49
N LEU A 20 3.17 -8.60 13.04
CA LEU A 20 2.67 -8.09 11.76
C LEU A 20 1.69 -6.96 12.00
N VAL A 21 1.79 -5.90 11.19
CA VAL A 21 0.80 -4.83 11.20
C VAL A 21 -0.54 -5.41 10.76
N PRO A 22 -1.65 -5.17 11.50
CA PRO A 22 -2.96 -5.70 11.11
C PRO A 22 -3.36 -5.29 9.71
N ASP A 23 -3.67 -6.28 8.87
CA ASP A 23 -4.09 -6.06 7.50
C ASP A 23 -5.55 -5.56 7.43
N ARG A 24 -5.75 -4.41 6.81
CA ARG A 24 -7.10 -3.83 6.63
C ARG A 24 -7.97 -4.65 5.68
N GLY A 25 -7.36 -5.37 4.76
CA GLY A 25 -8.07 -6.25 3.84
C GLY A 25 -8.81 -7.38 4.55
N ASP A 26 -8.33 -7.83 5.71
CA ASP A 26 -9.00 -8.87 6.52
C ASP A 26 -10.31 -8.41 7.15
N GLU A 27 -10.47 -7.11 7.34
CA GLU A 27 -11.69 -6.52 7.89
C GLU A 27 -12.77 -6.26 6.83
N GLN A 28 -12.42 -6.37 5.53
CA GLN A 28 -13.36 -6.14 4.42
C GLN A 28 -14.13 -7.42 4.06
N GLU A 29 -15.40 -7.25 3.72
CA GLU A 29 -16.23 -8.32 3.19
C GLU A 29 -15.72 -8.80 1.81
N GLY A 30 -16.08 -10.04 1.45
CA GLY A 30 -15.79 -10.59 0.12
C GLY A 30 -16.68 -9.99 -0.97
N PRO A 31 -16.49 -10.40 -2.23
CA PRO A 31 -17.18 -9.84 -3.37
C PRO A 31 -18.68 -10.11 -3.31
N THR A 32 -19.48 -9.07 -3.60
CA THR A 32 -20.93 -9.20 -3.76
C THR A 32 -21.28 -10.08 -4.96
N ASN A 33 -20.45 -10.08 -6.01
CA ASN A 33 -20.57 -10.93 -7.18
C ASN A 33 -19.34 -11.84 -7.30
N ALA A 34 -19.50 -13.11 -6.95
CA ALA A 34 -18.45 -14.11 -6.98
C ALA A 34 -18.20 -14.75 -8.37
N VAL A 35 -18.87 -14.27 -9.42
CA VAL A 35 -18.71 -14.83 -10.78
C VAL A 35 -17.60 -14.06 -11.51
N PRO A 36 -16.53 -14.74 -11.99
CA PRO A 36 -15.50 -14.11 -12.81
C PRO A 36 -16.09 -13.40 -14.05
N ALA A 37 -15.47 -12.26 -14.43
CA ALA A 37 -15.92 -11.50 -15.60
C ALA A 37 -15.32 -12.00 -16.92
N GLY A 38 -14.22 -12.74 -16.87
CA GLY A 38 -13.46 -13.18 -18.04
C GLY A 38 -14.22 -14.15 -18.95
N ASP A 39 -14.01 -14.02 -20.25
CA ASP A 39 -14.53 -14.92 -21.27
C ASP A 39 -13.36 -15.68 -21.91
N PRO A 40 -13.21 -17.00 -21.69
CA PRO A 40 -12.08 -17.78 -22.17
C PRO A 40 -11.99 -17.82 -23.70
N ALA A 41 -13.12 -17.86 -24.42
CA ALA A 41 -13.10 -17.92 -25.87
C ALA A 41 -12.68 -16.56 -26.47
N GLU A 42 -13.15 -15.48 -25.87
CA GLU A 42 -12.77 -14.12 -26.28
C GLU A 42 -11.29 -13.84 -25.91
N ALA A 43 -10.79 -14.28 -24.76
CA ALA A 43 -9.39 -14.14 -24.38
C ALA A 43 -8.46 -14.82 -25.41
N VAL A 44 -8.78 -16.05 -25.81
CA VAL A 44 -8.05 -16.79 -26.86
C VAL A 44 -8.07 -16.02 -28.19
N ARG A 45 -9.23 -15.50 -28.59
CA ARG A 45 -9.35 -14.71 -29.82
C ARG A 45 -8.49 -13.44 -29.76
N LEU A 46 -8.55 -12.71 -28.66
CA LEU A 46 -7.76 -11.49 -28.43
C LEU A 46 -6.26 -11.78 -28.38
N PHE A 47 -5.85 -12.88 -27.77
CA PHE A 47 -4.46 -13.35 -27.77
C PHE A 47 -3.92 -13.49 -29.21
N HIS A 48 -4.63 -14.23 -30.06
CA HIS A 48 -4.20 -14.42 -31.45
C HIS A 48 -4.23 -13.10 -32.27
N GLU A 49 -5.22 -12.24 -31.99
CA GLU A 49 -5.29 -10.92 -32.66
C GLU A 49 -4.15 -10.01 -32.24
N TYR A 50 -3.81 -9.98 -30.94
CA TYR A 50 -2.65 -9.24 -30.42
C TYR A 50 -1.36 -9.70 -31.10
N ARG A 51 -1.08 -10.99 -31.08
CA ARG A 51 0.12 -11.58 -31.67
C ARG A 51 0.22 -11.27 -33.18
N ARG A 52 -0.88 -11.42 -33.92
CA ARG A 52 -0.92 -11.10 -35.34
C ARG A 52 -0.58 -9.65 -35.60
N ARG A 53 -1.13 -8.69 -34.81
CA ARG A 53 -0.87 -7.26 -35.00
C ARG A 53 0.55 -6.89 -34.65
N VAL A 54 1.08 -7.40 -33.54
CA VAL A 54 2.48 -7.19 -33.16
C VAL A 54 3.40 -7.68 -34.27
N ALA A 55 3.17 -8.87 -34.84
CA ALA A 55 3.95 -9.39 -35.95
C ALA A 55 3.84 -8.54 -37.23
N GLU A 56 2.66 -7.99 -37.52
CA GLU A 56 2.48 -7.08 -38.68
C GLU A 56 3.23 -5.75 -38.48
N ILE A 57 3.26 -5.22 -37.24
CA ILE A 57 3.94 -3.95 -36.93
C ILE A 57 5.46 -4.14 -36.93
N LEU A 58 5.97 -5.19 -36.32
CA LEU A 58 7.41 -5.44 -36.18
C LEU A 58 8.04 -6.14 -37.38
N GLY A 59 7.24 -6.87 -38.16
CA GLY A 59 7.70 -7.64 -39.30
C GLY A 59 8.28 -9.02 -38.96
N PHE A 60 8.14 -9.48 -37.73
CA PHE A 60 8.52 -10.81 -37.27
C PHE A 60 7.55 -11.30 -36.19
N GLU A 61 7.54 -12.60 -35.93
CA GLU A 61 6.77 -13.23 -34.85
C GLU A 61 7.73 -13.91 -33.89
N GLU A 62 7.54 -13.65 -32.62
CA GLU A 62 8.30 -14.30 -31.52
C GLU A 62 7.73 -15.71 -31.24
N GLU A 63 8.60 -16.68 -30.99
CA GLU A 63 8.17 -18.02 -30.62
C GLU A 63 7.80 -18.11 -29.14
N LEU A 64 6.66 -18.74 -28.84
CA LEU A 64 6.21 -19.02 -27.47
C LEU A 64 6.48 -20.47 -27.10
N PRO A 65 6.60 -20.77 -25.80
CA PRO A 65 6.56 -22.15 -25.30
C PRO A 65 5.29 -22.87 -25.75
N GLY A 66 5.32 -24.18 -25.74
CA GLY A 66 4.12 -24.98 -26.01
C GLY A 66 3.03 -24.80 -24.95
N PRO A 67 1.81 -25.31 -25.20
CA PRO A 67 0.72 -25.23 -24.23
C PRO A 67 1.05 -26.01 -22.96
N ALA A 68 0.60 -25.50 -21.81
CA ALA A 68 0.60 -26.22 -20.57
C ALA A 68 -0.35 -27.45 -20.66
N SER A 69 0.02 -28.54 -20.01
CA SER A 69 -0.88 -29.70 -19.92
C SER A 69 -1.95 -29.50 -18.83
N GLU A 70 -3.06 -30.22 -18.94
CA GLU A 70 -4.10 -30.21 -17.89
C GLU A 70 -3.56 -30.71 -16.54
N GLU A 71 -2.53 -31.55 -16.53
CA GLU A 71 -1.88 -32.04 -15.33
C GLU A 71 -1.05 -30.93 -14.66
N ASP A 72 -0.31 -30.16 -15.45
CA ASP A 72 0.48 -29.01 -14.96
C ASP A 72 -0.43 -27.91 -14.43
N LEU A 73 -1.53 -27.61 -15.13
CA LEU A 73 -2.54 -26.64 -14.70
C LEU A 73 -3.15 -27.06 -13.34
N ALA A 74 -3.57 -28.32 -13.22
CA ALA A 74 -4.15 -28.80 -11.97
C ALA A 74 -3.14 -28.81 -10.82
N ALA A 75 -1.87 -29.11 -11.10
CA ALA A 75 -0.80 -29.08 -10.10
C ALA A 75 -0.50 -27.63 -9.63
N ALA A 76 -0.52 -26.65 -10.53
CA ALA A 76 -0.35 -25.24 -10.18
C ALA A 76 -1.54 -24.72 -9.35
N GLU A 77 -2.77 -25.05 -9.72
CA GLU A 77 -3.99 -24.71 -8.98
C GLU A 77 -3.99 -25.32 -7.56
N GLU A 78 -3.55 -26.58 -7.43
CA GLU A 78 -3.41 -27.25 -6.11
C GLU A 78 -2.32 -26.56 -5.25
N ARG A 79 -1.19 -26.19 -5.84
CA ARG A 79 -0.09 -25.48 -5.15
C ARG A 79 -0.54 -24.10 -4.66
N LEU A 80 -1.27 -23.37 -5.49
CA LEU A 80 -1.76 -22.02 -5.19
C LEU A 80 -2.96 -22.01 -4.24
N GLY A 81 -3.72 -23.11 -4.16
CA GLY A 81 -4.95 -23.19 -3.39
C GLY A 81 -6.16 -22.50 -4.04
N PHE A 82 -6.04 -22.11 -5.31
CA PHE A 82 -7.08 -21.43 -6.09
C PHE A 82 -7.13 -22.00 -7.51
N GLU A 83 -8.34 -22.09 -8.10
CA GLU A 83 -8.49 -22.32 -9.53
C GLU A 83 -8.19 -21.03 -10.30
N PHE A 84 -7.50 -21.11 -11.44
CA PHE A 84 -7.30 -19.97 -12.30
C PHE A 84 -8.63 -19.42 -12.83
N PRO A 85 -8.78 -18.10 -13.00
CA PRO A 85 -9.94 -17.58 -13.72
C PRO A 85 -9.97 -18.15 -15.13
N PRO A 86 -11.18 -18.46 -15.68
CA PRO A 86 -11.32 -19.24 -16.92
C PRO A 86 -10.58 -18.70 -18.13
N ASP A 87 -10.45 -17.38 -18.23
CA ASP A 87 -9.75 -16.72 -19.33
C ASP A 87 -8.23 -16.87 -19.21
N LEU A 88 -7.63 -16.68 -18.03
CA LEU A 88 -6.20 -16.93 -17.83
C LEU A 88 -5.86 -18.41 -18.05
N ARG A 89 -6.69 -19.33 -17.50
CA ARG A 89 -6.53 -20.78 -17.71
C ARG A 89 -6.53 -21.13 -19.19
N ALA A 90 -7.41 -20.51 -19.98
CA ALA A 90 -7.47 -20.73 -21.42
C ALA A 90 -6.21 -20.26 -22.17
N LEU A 91 -5.56 -19.21 -21.70
CA LEU A 91 -4.29 -18.74 -22.28
C LEU A 91 -3.16 -19.74 -22.01
N TYR A 92 -3.06 -20.30 -20.80
CA TYR A 92 -2.10 -21.37 -20.51
C TYR A 92 -2.33 -22.63 -21.36
N GLY A 93 -3.55 -22.88 -21.80
CA GLY A 93 -3.85 -23.91 -22.79
C GLY A 93 -3.31 -23.64 -24.20
N ILE A 94 -2.78 -22.42 -24.47
CA ILE A 94 -2.11 -22.05 -25.73
C ILE A 94 -0.60 -22.07 -25.57
N ALA A 95 -0.09 -21.46 -24.50
CA ALA A 95 1.33 -21.36 -24.21
C ALA A 95 1.57 -21.38 -22.69
N ASP A 96 2.64 -22.00 -22.23
CA ASP A 96 3.06 -22.00 -20.84
C ASP A 96 3.97 -20.80 -20.55
N GLY A 97 3.36 -19.63 -20.52
CA GLY A 97 4.06 -18.35 -20.38
C GLY A 97 4.73 -17.89 -21.68
N GLU A 98 5.61 -16.92 -21.57
CA GLU A 98 6.32 -16.31 -22.72
C GLU A 98 7.78 -16.77 -22.85
N GLY A 99 8.36 -17.34 -21.81
CA GLY A 99 9.78 -17.65 -21.76
C GLY A 99 10.66 -16.39 -21.54
N TYR A 100 11.98 -16.58 -21.59
CA TYR A 100 12.95 -15.53 -21.23
C TYR A 100 13.43 -14.68 -22.42
N GLU A 101 13.12 -15.05 -23.66
CA GLU A 101 13.66 -14.40 -24.87
C GLU A 101 12.66 -13.44 -25.52
N ILE A 102 11.48 -13.27 -24.95
CA ILE A 102 10.43 -12.37 -25.47
C ILE A 102 10.79 -10.91 -25.18
N ILE A 103 10.67 -10.07 -26.21
CA ILE A 103 10.87 -8.61 -26.11
C ILE A 103 9.52 -7.91 -25.94
N ASN A 104 8.48 -8.45 -26.58
CA ASN A 104 7.16 -7.82 -26.68
C ASN A 104 6.12 -8.64 -25.92
N SER A 105 6.10 -8.46 -24.60
CA SER A 105 5.21 -9.20 -23.71
C SER A 105 3.74 -8.99 -24.03
N LEU A 106 2.96 -10.07 -23.86
CA LEU A 106 1.50 -10.07 -24.01
C LEU A 106 0.82 -9.11 -23.02
N PHE A 107 1.40 -8.88 -21.86
CA PHE A 107 0.84 -8.06 -20.80
C PHE A 107 1.61 -6.75 -20.59
N ASP A 108 1.71 -5.94 -21.63
CA ASP A 108 2.29 -4.59 -21.60
C ASP A 108 3.59 -4.50 -20.78
N ARG A 109 4.68 -5.06 -21.33
CA ARG A 109 6.02 -5.08 -20.69
C ARG A 109 6.13 -5.88 -19.40
N HIS A 110 5.12 -6.69 -19.07
CA HIS A 110 5.17 -7.66 -17.99
C HIS A 110 5.29 -9.06 -18.59
N PRO A 111 6.50 -9.65 -18.68
CA PRO A 111 6.68 -11.03 -19.10
C PRO A 111 5.73 -11.99 -18.37
N TRP A 112 5.00 -12.78 -19.15
CA TRP A 112 4.05 -13.75 -18.64
C TRP A 112 4.77 -15.00 -18.12
N HIS A 113 4.56 -15.33 -16.85
CA HIS A 113 5.21 -16.45 -16.18
C HIS A 113 4.69 -17.80 -16.68
N SER A 114 5.59 -18.80 -16.74
CA SER A 114 5.18 -20.20 -16.83
C SER A 114 4.50 -20.65 -15.55
N LEU A 115 3.74 -21.75 -15.59
CA LEU A 115 3.05 -22.32 -14.42
C LEU A 115 4.00 -22.66 -13.27
N GLU A 116 5.27 -22.97 -13.58
CA GLU A 116 6.30 -23.23 -12.56
C GLU A 116 6.56 -21.99 -11.69
N HIS A 117 6.47 -20.77 -12.27
CA HIS A 117 6.81 -19.52 -11.62
C HIS A 117 5.59 -18.65 -11.24
N VAL A 118 4.38 -19.08 -11.57
CA VAL A 118 3.17 -18.38 -11.16
C VAL A 118 3.00 -18.42 -9.65
N GLY A 119 2.80 -17.24 -9.03
CA GLY A 119 2.64 -17.11 -7.59
C GLY A 119 3.91 -17.38 -6.80
N ASP A 120 5.08 -17.46 -7.46
CA ASP A 120 6.36 -17.46 -6.77
C ASP A 120 6.63 -16.02 -6.30
N GLU A 121 6.33 -15.80 -5.03
CA GLU A 121 6.71 -14.59 -4.34
C GLU A 121 8.24 -14.56 -4.24
N GLU A 122 8.87 -13.55 -4.80
CA GLU A 122 10.24 -13.27 -4.40
C GLU A 122 10.17 -12.76 -2.95
N GLU A 123 10.64 -13.57 -1.98
CA GLU A 123 10.69 -13.19 -0.55
C GLU A 123 11.32 -11.82 -0.34
N ASP A 124 12.19 -11.42 -1.26
CA ASP A 124 12.95 -10.16 -1.17
C ASP A 124 12.06 -8.90 -1.27
N TRP A 125 10.94 -8.90 -2.02
CA TRP A 125 10.12 -7.70 -2.08
C TRP A 125 9.31 -7.44 -0.79
N LEU A 126 9.00 -8.51 -0.03
CA LEU A 126 8.39 -8.36 1.29
C LEU A 126 9.29 -7.59 2.26
N LEU A 127 10.63 -7.59 2.04
CA LEU A 127 11.58 -6.80 2.81
C LEU A 127 11.41 -5.29 2.58
N PHE A 128 10.83 -4.86 1.46
CA PHE A 128 10.49 -3.46 1.23
C PHE A 128 9.23 -3.01 1.98
N LEU A 129 8.49 -3.95 2.56
CA LEU A 129 7.31 -3.67 3.37
C LEU A 129 7.68 -3.42 4.84
N GLU A 130 8.62 -2.51 5.07
CA GLU A 130 9.07 -2.14 6.42
C GLU A 130 8.01 -1.35 7.23
N TRP A 131 6.73 -1.63 7.05
CA TRP A 131 5.64 -0.86 7.66
C TRP A 131 5.63 -0.87 9.17
N LYS A 132 6.09 -1.96 9.78
CA LYS A 132 6.22 -1.98 11.23
C LYS A 132 7.26 -1.00 11.76
N TYR A 133 8.10 -0.45 10.88
CA TYR A 133 9.11 0.53 11.20
C TYR A 133 8.75 1.94 10.73
N GLU A 134 7.84 2.05 9.77
CA GLU A 134 7.32 3.30 9.24
C GLU A 134 5.78 3.29 9.29
N PRO A 135 5.16 3.59 10.45
CA PRO A 135 3.71 3.48 10.64
C PRO A 135 2.86 4.23 9.62
N GLN A 136 3.36 5.31 9.03
CA GLN A 136 2.67 6.03 7.95
C GLN A 136 2.47 5.16 6.69
N ARG A 137 3.37 4.21 6.43
CA ARG A 137 3.27 3.28 5.30
C ARG A 137 2.32 2.13 5.55
N SER A 138 1.82 1.97 6.78
CA SER A 138 0.80 0.96 7.08
C SER A 138 -0.59 1.31 6.54
N VAL A 139 -0.77 2.54 6.04
CA VAL A 139 -2.04 2.98 5.46
C VAL A 139 -2.12 2.57 4.01
N VAL A 140 -2.86 1.51 3.73
CA VAL A 140 -3.16 1.07 2.38
C VAL A 140 -4.38 1.80 1.85
N PHE A 141 -4.24 2.49 0.71
CA PHE A 141 -5.32 3.25 0.11
C PHE A 141 -6.25 2.36 -0.73
N ASP A 142 -7.50 2.80 -0.86
CA ASP A 142 -8.44 2.16 -1.77
C ASP A 142 -7.98 2.32 -3.22
N ALA A 143 -8.19 1.26 -3.99
CA ALA A 143 -8.09 1.31 -5.44
C ALA A 143 -9.23 2.16 -6.05
N GLU A 144 -9.15 2.43 -7.33
CA GLU A 144 -10.23 3.02 -8.13
C GLU A 144 -10.71 1.96 -9.15
N PRO A 145 -11.95 1.48 -9.08
CA PRO A 145 -13.05 1.92 -8.23
C PRO A 145 -12.89 1.51 -6.75
N PRO A 146 -13.49 2.30 -5.80
CA PRO A 146 -13.39 2.01 -4.38
C PRO A 146 -13.97 0.63 -4.02
N ASN A 147 -13.34 -0.05 -3.04
CA ASN A 147 -13.74 -1.38 -2.57
C ASN A 147 -13.67 -2.49 -3.63
N ALA A 148 -13.08 -2.27 -4.81
CA ALA A 148 -12.88 -3.34 -5.78
C ALA A 148 -11.76 -4.28 -5.37
N VAL A 149 -10.66 -3.73 -4.86
CA VAL A 149 -9.50 -4.48 -4.35
C VAL A 149 -9.46 -4.35 -2.84
N ARG A 150 -9.09 -5.42 -2.12
CA ARG A 150 -8.89 -5.32 -0.68
C ARG A 150 -7.70 -4.43 -0.37
N ARG A 151 -7.80 -3.71 0.74
CA ARG A 151 -6.78 -2.79 1.22
C ARG A 151 -5.67 -3.55 1.95
N SER A 152 -4.94 -4.31 1.18
CA SER A 152 -3.79 -5.12 1.58
C SER A 152 -2.62 -4.79 0.66
N VAL A 153 -1.44 -5.25 0.99
CA VAL A 153 -0.29 -5.18 0.07
C VAL A 153 -0.03 -6.51 -0.61
N LEU A 154 -0.33 -7.59 0.09
CA LEU A 154 -0.19 -8.94 -0.41
C LEU A 154 -1.28 -9.81 0.20
N ARG A 155 -1.83 -10.71 -0.61
CA ARG A 155 -2.83 -11.69 -0.18
C ARG A 155 -2.59 -13.02 -0.87
N PRO A 156 -2.85 -14.15 -0.21
CA PRO A 156 -2.71 -15.48 -0.84
C PRO A 156 -3.56 -15.66 -2.11
N GLY A 157 -4.68 -14.93 -2.20
CA GLY A 157 -5.55 -14.96 -3.37
C GLY A 157 -5.13 -14.04 -4.52
N TRP A 158 -4.00 -13.32 -4.41
CA TRP A 158 -3.44 -12.50 -5.49
C TRP A 158 -2.40 -13.30 -6.25
N ILE A 159 -2.84 -14.01 -7.28
CA ILE A 159 -2.01 -14.91 -8.08
C ILE A 159 -1.21 -14.09 -9.09
N GLN A 160 0.07 -13.91 -8.82
CA GLN A 160 1.01 -13.18 -9.66
C GLN A 160 1.32 -14.00 -10.90
N PHE A 161 0.95 -13.50 -12.08
CA PHE A 161 1.11 -14.23 -13.34
C PHE A 161 2.07 -13.55 -14.33
N ALA A 162 2.45 -12.29 -14.09
CA ALA A 162 3.41 -11.56 -14.92
C ALA A 162 4.14 -10.51 -14.06
N ASN A 163 5.38 -10.13 -14.43
CA ASN A 163 6.13 -9.09 -13.74
C ASN A 163 6.87 -8.17 -14.72
N ASP A 164 7.23 -6.95 -14.28
CA ASP A 164 7.97 -5.96 -15.06
C ASP A 164 9.51 -6.08 -14.93
N THR A 165 10.00 -7.11 -14.25
CA THR A 165 11.42 -7.28 -13.86
C THR A 165 11.99 -6.16 -12.98
N GLY A 166 11.14 -5.19 -12.59
CA GLY A 166 11.48 -4.06 -11.73
C GLY A 166 10.93 -4.18 -10.30
N GLY A 167 10.21 -5.27 -10.00
CA GLY A 167 9.60 -5.50 -8.68
C GLY A 167 8.10 -5.18 -8.64
N ASN A 168 7.46 -5.04 -9.80
CA ASN A 168 6.01 -4.93 -9.88
C ASN A 168 5.41 -6.14 -10.60
N TRP A 169 4.22 -6.55 -10.19
CA TRP A 169 3.52 -7.71 -10.73
C TRP A 169 2.11 -7.36 -11.18
N LEU A 170 1.69 -8.02 -12.25
CA LEU A 170 0.28 -8.20 -12.53
C LEU A 170 -0.20 -9.48 -11.84
N ALA A 171 -1.28 -9.37 -11.09
CA ALA A 171 -1.91 -10.51 -10.44
C ALA A 171 -3.38 -10.63 -10.83
N VAL A 172 -3.91 -11.84 -10.87
CA VAL A 172 -5.35 -12.07 -10.83
C VAL A 172 -5.79 -12.16 -9.38
N ASP A 173 -6.76 -11.34 -9.01
CA ASP A 173 -7.30 -11.25 -7.67
C ASP A 173 -8.45 -12.24 -7.49
N MET A 174 -8.21 -13.31 -6.73
CA MET A 174 -9.21 -14.35 -6.41
C MET A 174 -9.90 -14.08 -5.07
N ASP A 175 -9.47 -13.05 -4.31
CA ASP A 175 -10.05 -12.61 -3.04
C ASP A 175 -10.35 -11.10 -3.05
N PRO A 176 -11.18 -10.63 -4.00
CA PRO A 176 -11.46 -9.19 -4.16
C PRO A 176 -12.32 -8.60 -3.04
N GLY A 177 -12.40 -7.27 -3.02
CA GLY A 177 -13.31 -6.54 -2.16
C GLY A 177 -14.79 -6.64 -2.61
N PRO A 178 -15.71 -6.00 -1.85
CA PRO A 178 -17.16 -6.12 -2.09
C PRO A 178 -17.62 -5.71 -3.49
N GLU A 179 -16.97 -4.72 -4.10
CA GLU A 179 -17.29 -4.19 -5.43
C GLU A 179 -16.44 -4.82 -6.55
N GLY A 180 -15.48 -5.69 -6.18
CA GLY A 180 -14.64 -6.42 -7.10
C GLY A 180 -15.24 -7.74 -7.57
N ARG A 181 -14.50 -8.43 -8.44
CA ARG A 181 -14.89 -9.75 -8.97
C ARG A 181 -13.68 -10.67 -9.02
N PRO A 182 -13.81 -11.96 -8.68
CA PRO A 182 -12.72 -12.92 -8.82
C PRO A 182 -12.17 -12.93 -10.24
N GLY A 183 -10.85 -12.97 -10.37
CA GLY A 183 -10.17 -12.93 -11.66
C GLY A 183 -9.97 -11.54 -12.26
N GLN A 184 -10.33 -10.47 -11.54
CA GLN A 184 -9.92 -9.11 -11.90
C GLN A 184 -8.39 -9.00 -11.91
N VAL A 185 -7.86 -8.14 -12.77
CA VAL A 185 -6.42 -7.89 -12.87
C VAL A 185 -6.07 -6.69 -11.99
N ILE A 186 -5.07 -6.87 -11.15
CA ILE A 186 -4.50 -5.84 -10.29
C ILE A 186 -2.99 -5.70 -10.54
N SER A 187 -2.44 -4.54 -10.22
CA SER A 187 -1.00 -4.32 -10.19
C SER A 187 -0.56 -4.07 -8.74
N ILE A 188 0.52 -4.76 -8.34
CA ILE A 188 1.11 -4.72 -7.00
C ILE A 188 2.63 -4.64 -7.13
N GLY A 189 3.33 -4.27 -6.06
CA GLY A 189 4.80 -4.28 -6.04
C GLY A 189 5.41 -3.02 -5.46
N VAL A 190 6.69 -2.82 -5.74
CA VAL A 190 7.51 -1.76 -5.11
C VAL A 190 7.07 -0.33 -5.47
N ASP A 191 6.52 -0.13 -6.65
CA ASP A 191 6.00 1.18 -7.09
C ASP A 191 4.54 1.42 -6.65
N HIS A 192 3.94 0.48 -5.93
CA HIS A 192 2.58 0.54 -5.40
C HIS A 192 2.59 0.67 -3.87
N SER A 193 3.46 1.52 -3.33
CA SER A 193 3.68 1.69 -1.88
C SER A 193 2.44 2.16 -1.12
N GLU A 194 1.50 2.79 -1.80
CA GLU A 194 0.24 3.28 -1.21
C GLU A 194 -0.93 2.28 -1.37
N GLY A 195 -0.69 1.11 -1.98
CA GLY A 195 -1.68 0.04 -2.15
C GLY A 195 -1.86 -0.42 -3.60
N PRO A 196 -2.58 -1.54 -3.81
CA PRO A 196 -2.77 -2.13 -5.12
C PRO A 196 -3.53 -1.21 -6.07
N LEU A 197 -3.32 -1.40 -7.37
CA LEU A 197 -4.11 -0.76 -8.41
C LEU A 197 -5.08 -1.77 -9.03
N TYR A 198 -6.32 -1.36 -9.24
CA TYR A 198 -7.24 -2.07 -10.10
C TYR A 198 -6.92 -1.76 -11.57
N VAL A 199 -6.61 -2.77 -12.36
CA VAL A 199 -6.23 -2.62 -13.76
C VAL A 199 -7.39 -2.93 -14.70
N ALA A 200 -8.05 -4.09 -14.54
CA ALA A 200 -9.17 -4.50 -15.39
C ALA A 200 -10.06 -5.50 -14.65
N ASP A 201 -11.32 -5.66 -15.08
CA ASP A 201 -12.25 -6.61 -14.47
C ASP A 201 -11.93 -8.07 -14.81
N SER A 202 -11.03 -8.32 -15.77
CA SER A 202 -10.59 -9.65 -16.21
C SER A 202 -9.35 -9.55 -17.10
N VAL A 203 -8.65 -10.67 -17.29
CA VAL A 203 -7.58 -10.80 -18.30
C VAL A 203 -8.13 -10.55 -19.71
N THR A 204 -9.35 -10.99 -19.99
CA THR A 204 -10.04 -10.69 -21.26
C THR A 204 -10.14 -9.18 -21.52
N THR A 205 -10.55 -8.41 -20.53
CA THR A 205 -10.69 -6.95 -20.68
C THR A 205 -9.33 -6.27 -20.80
N PHE A 206 -8.32 -6.75 -20.07
CA PHE A 206 -6.94 -6.26 -20.21
C PHE A 206 -6.46 -6.43 -21.67
N LEU A 207 -6.54 -7.64 -22.20
CA LEU A 207 -6.14 -7.92 -23.60
C LEU A 207 -6.93 -7.10 -24.62
N ARG A 208 -8.23 -6.89 -24.37
CA ARG A 208 -9.06 -6.06 -25.26
C ARG A 208 -8.55 -4.63 -25.33
N ARG A 209 -8.15 -4.02 -24.21
CA ARG A 209 -7.56 -2.67 -24.20
C ARG A 209 -6.28 -2.58 -25.01
N LEU A 210 -5.39 -3.59 -24.91
CA LEU A 210 -4.17 -3.64 -25.71
C LEU A 210 -4.49 -3.74 -27.21
N VAL A 211 -5.38 -4.65 -27.61
CA VAL A 211 -5.77 -4.82 -29.02
C VAL A 211 -6.41 -3.55 -29.56
N GLU A 212 -7.31 -2.92 -28.81
CA GLU A 212 -7.94 -1.65 -29.19
C GLU A 212 -6.93 -0.50 -29.34
N ALA A 213 -5.91 -0.43 -28.46
CA ALA A 213 -4.84 0.56 -28.59
C ALA A 213 -4.03 0.34 -29.87
N LEU A 214 -3.66 -0.91 -30.18
CA LEU A 214 -3.02 -1.26 -31.45
C LEU A 214 -3.89 -0.90 -32.68
N GLU A 215 -5.21 -1.09 -32.59
CA GLU A 215 -6.16 -0.73 -33.65
C GLU A 215 -6.24 0.77 -33.91
N ARG A 216 -6.17 1.56 -32.83
CA ARG A 216 -6.18 3.03 -32.96
C ARG A 216 -4.82 3.60 -33.41
N GLY A 217 -3.75 2.80 -33.33
CA GLY A 217 -2.39 3.26 -33.59
C GLY A 217 -1.75 3.96 -32.38
N ASP A 218 -2.27 3.73 -31.18
CA ASP A 218 -1.78 4.27 -29.91
C ASP A 218 -0.58 3.44 -29.44
N TYR A 219 0.50 3.47 -30.20
CA TYR A 219 1.75 2.77 -29.90
C TYR A 219 2.96 3.47 -30.54
N SER A 220 4.14 3.15 -30.05
CA SER A 220 5.42 3.54 -30.67
C SER A 220 6.36 2.33 -30.73
N VAL A 221 7.25 2.35 -31.72
CA VAL A 221 8.28 1.30 -31.92
C VAL A 221 9.64 1.92 -31.65
N HIS A 222 10.40 1.31 -30.78
CA HIS A 222 11.77 1.70 -30.43
C HIS A 222 12.68 0.49 -30.63
N ASP A 223 13.49 0.51 -31.70
CA ASP A 223 14.25 -0.66 -32.16
C ASP A 223 13.30 -1.84 -32.46
N GLU A 224 13.37 -2.93 -31.71
CA GLU A 224 12.49 -4.10 -31.86
C GLU A 224 11.40 -4.16 -30.77
N SER A 225 11.32 -3.14 -29.91
CA SER A 225 10.37 -3.08 -28.80
C SER A 225 9.15 -2.23 -29.14
N LEU A 226 7.97 -2.76 -28.87
CA LEU A 226 6.67 -2.11 -29.04
C LEU A 226 6.18 -1.55 -27.71
N TRP A 227 5.86 -0.27 -27.69
CA TRP A 227 5.30 0.44 -26.54
C TRP A 227 3.85 0.80 -26.84
N ILE A 228 2.93 0.25 -26.09
CA ILE A 228 1.48 0.40 -26.30
C ILE A 228 0.93 1.39 -25.28
N ASP A 229 0.21 2.40 -25.75
CA ASP A 229 -0.54 3.34 -24.88
C ASP A 229 -1.99 2.84 -24.76
N ALA A 230 -2.19 1.89 -23.89
CA ALA A 230 -3.48 1.24 -23.66
C ALA A 230 -4.31 1.91 -22.55
N ASP A 231 -3.89 3.10 -22.07
CA ASP A 231 -4.53 3.84 -20.97
C ASP A 231 -4.71 2.94 -19.71
N LEU A 232 -3.65 2.21 -19.39
CA LEU A 232 -3.60 1.38 -18.20
C LEU A 232 -3.13 2.22 -16.99
N PRO A 233 -3.67 1.99 -15.80
CA PRO A 233 -3.23 2.71 -14.61
C PRO A 233 -1.79 2.35 -14.24
N ASP A 234 -1.02 3.32 -13.83
CA ASP A 234 0.32 3.16 -13.27
C ASP A 234 0.42 3.72 -11.85
N GLY A 235 1.33 3.15 -11.03
CA GLY A 235 1.49 3.49 -9.61
C GLY A 235 1.78 4.96 -9.39
N VAL A 236 2.69 5.55 -10.16
CA VAL A 236 3.11 6.94 -9.99
C VAL A 236 1.95 7.92 -10.23
N THR A 237 1.17 7.68 -11.28
CA THR A 237 0.00 8.51 -11.60
C THR A 237 -1.10 8.33 -10.55
N ALA A 238 -1.34 7.09 -10.10
CA ALA A 238 -2.33 6.80 -9.08
C ALA A 238 -1.98 7.44 -7.74
N ASP A 239 -0.76 7.32 -7.26
CA ASP A 239 -0.31 7.91 -6.00
C ASP A 239 -0.40 9.44 -6.03
N ARG A 240 -0.01 10.06 -7.13
CA ARG A 240 -0.19 11.52 -7.32
C ARG A 240 -1.65 11.92 -7.30
N ALA A 241 -2.54 11.12 -7.90
CA ALA A 241 -3.96 11.40 -7.92
C ALA A 241 -4.61 11.27 -6.53
N ARG A 242 -4.07 10.38 -5.67
CA ARG A 242 -4.54 10.16 -4.29
C ARG A 242 -4.02 11.19 -3.29
N THR A 243 -2.98 11.97 -3.65
CA THR A 243 -2.27 12.87 -2.74
C THR A 243 -2.58 14.34 -3.05
N TRP A 244 -2.86 15.13 -2.00
CA TRP A 244 -3.09 16.56 -2.09
C TRP A 244 -2.26 17.32 -1.06
N TYR A 245 -1.50 18.32 -1.55
CA TYR A 245 -0.69 19.23 -0.76
C TYR A 245 -1.24 20.65 -0.88
N THR A 246 -1.47 21.33 0.25
CA THR A 246 -1.95 22.71 0.27
C THR A 246 -1.49 23.46 1.53
N ASP A 247 -1.81 24.74 1.62
CA ASP A 247 -1.70 25.54 2.84
C ASP A 247 -3.10 25.88 3.40
N GLY A 248 -3.16 26.23 4.70
CA GLY A 248 -4.43 26.48 5.39
C GLY A 248 -5.24 27.61 4.77
N SER A 249 -4.59 28.63 4.18
CA SER A 249 -5.28 29.75 3.54
C SER A 249 -5.99 29.35 2.24
N SER A 250 -5.43 28.37 1.52
CA SER A 250 -5.93 27.83 0.26
C SER A 250 -6.87 26.64 0.45
N ALA A 251 -6.68 25.85 1.51
CA ALA A 251 -7.33 24.57 1.72
C ALA A 251 -8.85 24.61 1.56
N ARG A 252 -9.53 25.56 2.17
CA ARG A 252 -11.00 25.72 2.09
C ARG A 252 -11.48 26.03 0.67
N ALA A 253 -10.75 26.88 -0.07
CA ALA A 253 -11.13 27.28 -1.42
C ALA A 253 -10.87 26.17 -2.45
N GLU A 254 -9.81 25.43 -2.24
CA GLU A 254 -9.36 24.37 -3.17
C GLU A 254 -10.06 23.04 -2.93
N ALA A 255 -10.45 22.72 -1.69
CA ALA A 255 -11.03 21.43 -1.31
C ALA A 255 -12.23 21.01 -2.19
N ALA A 256 -13.07 21.96 -2.58
CA ALA A 256 -14.22 21.69 -3.46
C ALA A 256 -13.82 21.26 -4.88
N GLN A 257 -12.56 21.46 -5.28
CA GLN A 257 -12.03 21.09 -6.58
C GLN A 257 -11.17 19.80 -6.49
N VAL A 258 -10.89 19.35 -5.27
CA VAL A 258 -10.13 18.13 -5.01
C VAL A 258 -10.98 16.91 -5.36
N ARG A 259 -10.36 15.94 -6.02
CA ARG A 259 -11.07 14.74 -6.46
C ARG A 259 -11.46 13.87 -5.26
N PRO A 260 -12.63 13.19 -5.29
CA PRO A 260 -13.12 12.37 -4.18
C PRO A 260 -12.19 11.21 -3.75
N HIS A 261 -11.31 10.76 -4.64
CA HIS A 261 -10.37 9.67 -4.38
C HIS A 261 -9.07 10.09 -3.66
N VAL A 262 -8.94 11.38 -3.30
CA VAL A 262 -7.81 11.83 -2.48
C VAL A 262 -7.90 11.20 -1.10
N GLN A 263 -6.83 10.52 -0.70
CA GLN A 263 -6.74 9.76 0.55
C GLN A 263 -5.57 10.20 1.42
N ASN A 264 -4.56 10.87 0.82
CA ASN A 264 -3.41 11.43 1.51
C ASN A 264 -3.46 12.96 1.41
N VAL A 265 -3.47 13.64 2.56
CA VAL A 265 -3.61 15.10 2.62
C VAL A 265 -2.56 15.69 3.53
N ARG A 266 -1.85 16.71 3.04
CA ARG A 266 -0.89 17.46 3.84
C ARG A 266 -1.22 18.94 3.78
N VAL A 267 -1.49 19.55 4.94
CA VAL A 267 -1.84 20.98 5.05
C VAL A 267 -0.86 21.67 5.97
N SER A 268 -0.14 22.66 5.43
CA SER A 268 0.69 23.55 6.21
C SER A 268 -0.09 24.81 6.65
N GLU A 269 0.35 25.45 7.74
CA GLU A 269 -0.26 26.68 8.27
C GLU A 269 -1.78 26.54 8.50
N VAL A 270 -2.23 25.38 8.97
CA VAL A 270 -3.65 25.08 9.21
C VAL A 270 -4.20 25.91 10.37
N ASP A 271 -5.41 26.44 10.21
CA ASP A 271 -6.15 27.20 11.22
C ASP A 271 -7.53 26.61 11.52
N ASP A 272 -8.13 25.84 10.61
CA ASP A 272 -9.35 25.05 10.82
C ASP A 272 -9.37 23.78 9.97
N LEU A 273 -10.32 22.88 10.25
CA LEU A 273 -10.51 21.62 9.53
C LEU A 273 -11.77 21.60 8.64
N ALA A 274 -12.36 22.75 8.33
CA ALA A 274 -13.60 22.81 7.55
C ALA A 274 -13.44 22.26 6.12
N PHE A 275 -12.23 22.26 5.56
CA PHE A 275 -11.93 21.67 4.25
C PHE A 275 -12.18 20.16 4.20
N LEU A 276 -12.10 19.45 5.33
CA LEU A 276 -12.34 18.01 5.40
C LEU A 276 -13.78 17.61 5.01
N ALA A 277 -14.74 18.53 5.06
CA ALA A 277 -16.10 18.27 4.62
C ALA A 277 -16.17 17.84 3.13
N ALA A 278 -15.23 18.31 2.31
CA ALA A 278 -15.11 17.94 0.89
C ALA A 278 -14.27 16.70 0.62
N LEU A 279 -13.63 16.12 1.64
CA LEU A 279 -12.65 15.03 1.53
C LEU A 279 -13.09 13.81 2.37
N PRO A 280 -14.11 13.07 1.92
CA PRO A 280 -14.70 11.99 2.71
C PRO A 280 -13.78 10.78 2.92
N ASN A 281 -12.78 10.60 2.05
CA ASN A 281 -11.97 9.38 1.97
C ASN A 281 -10.54 9.56 2.52
N VAL A 282 -10.26 10.67 3.22
CA VAL A 282 -8.92 10.93 3.78
C VAL A 282 -8.56 9.88 4.82
N ARG A 283 -7.45 9.17 4.60
CA ARG A 283 -6.91 8.13 5.47
C ARG A 283 -5.58 8.51 6.10
N SER A 284 -4.75 9.24 5.38
CA SER A 284 -3.49 9.81 5.86
C SER A 284 -3.59 11.32 5.86
N LEU A 285 -3.35 11.93 7.04
CA LEU A 285 -3.49 13.37 7.22
C LEU A 285 -2.29 13.94 8.00
N ALA A 286 -1.58 14.88 7.39
CA ALA A 286 -0.52 15.64 8.04
C ALA A 286 -0.91 17.11 8.15
N LEU A 287 -0.86 17.66 9.36
CA LEU A 287 -1.27 19.02 9.68
C LEU A 287 -0.12 19.75 10.40
N SER A 288 0.27 20.90 9.89
CA SER A 288 1.22 21.78 10.58
C SER A 288 0.69 23.19 10.73
N GLY A 289 1.00 23.84 11.88
CA GLY A 289 0.51 25.20 12.17
C GLY A 289 0.90 25.69 13.55
N ALA A 290 0.63 26.98 13.83
CA ALA A 290 1.08 27.65 15.05
C ALA A 290 0.07 27.59 16.22
N GLY A 291 -1.21 27.39 15.92
CA GLY A 291 -2.31 27.56 16.88
C GLY A 291 -2.91 26.26 17.39
N PRO A 292 -3.76 26.36 18.42
CA PRO A 292 -4.61 25.23 18.79
C PRO A 292 -5.61 24.96 17.66
N LEU A 293 -5.85 23.67 17.39
CA LEU A 293 -6.76 23.20 16.35
C LEU A 293 -7.85 22.33 16.99
N ASP A 294 -9.10 22.53 16.63
CA ASP A 294 -10.20 21.62 17.01
C ASP A 294 -10.12 20.37 16.16
N LEU A 295 -9.74 19.23 16.77
CA LEU A 295 -9.61 17.93 16.10
C LEU A 295 -10.94 17.14 16.06
N SER A 296 -12.03 17.66 16.63
CA SER A 296 -13.31 16.93 16.69
C SER A 296 -13.89 16.57 15.31
N PRO A 297 -13.69 17.33 14.21
CA PRO A 297 -14.15 16.96 12.88
C PRO A 297 -13.51 15.69 12.32
N LEU A 298 -12.34 15.26 12.85
CA LEU A 298 -11.65 14.05 12.41
C LEU A 298 -12.44 12.78 12.73
N ARG A 299 -13.24 12.76 13.80
CA ARG A 299 -14.04 11.56 14.19
C ARG A 299 -14.97 11.04 13.10
N GLU A 300 -15.37 11.90 12.18
CA GLU A 300 -16.26 11.56 11.07
C GLU A 300 -15.50 11.20 9.78
N ARG A 301 -14.18 11.11 9.85
CA ARG A 301 -13.29 10.81 8.72
C ARG A 301 -12.58 9.48 8.96
N PRO A 302 -12.33 8.70 7.92
CA PRO A 302 -11.65 7.40 8.04
C PRO A 302 -10.12 7.55 8.19
N VAL A 303 -9.67 8.53 9.00
CA VAL A 303 -8.23 8.81 9.18
C VAL A 303 -7.59 7.68 10.00
N GLU A 304 -6.61 7.03 9.40
CA GLU A 304 -5.85 5.93 10.01
C GLU A 304 -4.46 6.38 10.48
N TYR A 305 -3.83 7.29 9.73
CA TYR A 305 -2.59 7.95 10.12
C TYR A 305 -2.80 9.45 10.28
N LEU A 306 -2.39 9.99 11.42
CA LEU A 306 -2.44 11.41 11.71
C LEU A 306 -1.07 11.92 12.16
N GLU A 307 -0.56 12.94 11.48
CA GLU A 307 0.65 13.68 11.86
C GLU A 307 0.25 15.10 12.25
N LEU A 308 0.63 15.51 13.46
CA LEU A 308 0.36 16.83 14.02
C LEU A 308 1.67 17.53 14.37
N ASP A 309 2.01 18.58 13.64
CA ASP A 309 3.09 19.52 13.96
C ASP A 309 2.48 20.86 14.33
N LEU A 310 2.00 20.98 15.56
CA LEU A 310 1.24 22.13 16.05
C LEU A 310 1.94 22.77 17.26
N GLY A 311 1.98 24.08 17.29
CA GLY A 311 2.54 24.81 18.45
C GLY A 311 1.84 24.48 19.76
N THR A 312 0.55 24.13 19.70
CA THR A 312 -0.27 23.65 20.84
C THR A 312 -1.25 22.61 20.31
N THR A 313 -1.31 21.43 20.98
CA THR A 313 -2.17 20.31 20.57
C THR A 313 -3.10 19.91 21.71
N ASP A 314 -4.41 19.86 21.44
CA ASP A 314 -5.43 19.28 22.30
C ASP A 314 -5.99 18.02 21.66
N LEU A 315 -5.72 16.86 22.26
CA LEU A 315 -6.13 15.55 21.74
C LEU A 315 -7.56 15.16 22.13
N ALA A 316 -8.30 15.97 22.90
CA ALA A 316 -9.65 15.63 23.32
C ALA A 316 -10.60 15.34 22.14
N GLY A 317 -10.37 16.02 21.01
CA GLY A 317 -11.08 15.79 19.74
C GLY A 317 -10.89 14.39 19.16
N LEU A 318 -9.83 13.67 19.50
CA LEU A 318 -9.54 12.32 18.99
C LEU A 318 -10.13 11.20 19.86
N ALA A 319 -10.58 11.49 21.09
CA ALA A 319 -11.12 10.47 21.98
C ALA A 319 -12.29 9.70 21.30
N GLY A 320 -12.17 8.37 21.22
CA GLY A 320 -13.14 7.50 20.56
C GLY A 320 -13.10 7.54 19.03
N HIS A 321 -12.02 8.03 18.42
CA HIS A 321 -11.86 7.97 16.96
C HIS A 321 -11.84 6.51 16.50
N PRO A 322 -12.75 6.08 15.58
CA PRO A 322 -12.94 4.67 15.30
C PRO A 322 -11.84 4.05 14.43
N GLU A 323 -11.18 4.84 13.59
CA GLU A 323 -10.25 4.33 12.58
C GLU A 323 -8.78 4.68 12.84
N LEU A 324 -8.48 5.61 13.77
CA LEU A 324 -7.11 6.06 14.01
C LEU A 324 -6.24 4.93 14.56
N ARG A 325 -5.15 4.64 13.85
CA ARG A 325 -4.22 3.55 14.13
C ARG A 325 -2.81 4.02 14.44
N SER A 326 -2.40 5.12 13.84
CA SER A 326 -1.07 5.69 14.03
C SER A 326 -1.15 7.20 14.23
N LEU A 327 -0.40 7.71 15.20
CA LEU A 327 -0.36 9.13 15.55
C LEU A 327 1.08 9.58 15.75
N SER A 328 1.48 10.64 15.05
CA SER A 328 2.74 11.35 15.26
C SER A 328 2.46 12.77 15.76
N ILE A 329 3.15 13.18 16.83
CA ILE A 329 2.93 14.49 17.46
C ILE A 329 4.26 15.23 17.61
N ALA A 330 4.31 16.43 17.04
CA ALA A 330 5.30 17.45 17.34
C ALA A 330 4.60 18.63 18.02
N SER A 331 5.07 19.04 19.20
CA SER A 331 4.47 20.16 19.93
C SER A 331 5.47 20.82 20.87
N THR A 332 5.48 22.15 20.89
CA THR A 332 6.35 22.95 21.76
C THR A 332 5.76 23.16 23.16
N ARG A 333 4.46 22.87 23.35
CA ARG A 333 3.77 22.93 24.64
C ARG A 333 3.39 21.53 25.11
N PRO A 334 3.28 21.34 26.45
CA PRO A 334 2.90 20.03 26.99
C PRO A 334 1.55 19.54 26.44
N VAL A 335 1.56 18.30 25.93
CA VAL A 335 0.38 17.60 25.40
C VAL A 335 -0.12 16.61 26.45
N ASP A 336 -1.42 16.58 26.67
CA ASP A 336 -2.10 15.54 27.47
C ASP A 336 -2.42 14.35 26.56
N LEU A 337 -1.83 13.18 26.86
CA LEU A 337 -2.07 11.93 26.11
C LEU A 337 -3.28 11.14 26.63
N ALA A 338 -3.89 11.53 27.75
CA ALA A 338 -5.01 10.80 28.35
C ALA A 338 -6.20 10.52 27.39
N PRO A 339 -6.57 11.41 26.45
CA PRO A 339 -7.63 11.12 25.48
C PRO A 339 -7.36 9.91 24.58
N LEU A 340 -6.10 9.54 24.35
CA LEU A 340 -5.71 8.42 23.49
C LEU A 340 -6.12 7.05 24.05
N ARG A 341 -6.37 6.94 25.37
CA ARG A 341 -6.92 5.72 26.00
C ARG A 341 -8.26 5.31 25.41
N ALA A 342 -9.00 6.25 24.85
CA ALA A 342 -10.29 6.00 24.22
C ALA A 342 -10.21 5.74 22.71
N VAL A 343 -9.01 5.69 22.12
CA VAL A 343 -8.81 5.37 20.70
C VAL A 343 -8.57 3.86 20.56
N PRO A 344 -9.54 3.08 20.05
CA PRO A 344 -9.55 1.63 20.25
C PRO A 344 -8.49 0.89 19.42
N HIS A 345 -8.04 1.46 18.30
CA HIS A 345 -7.17 0.78 17.34
C HIS A 345 -5.76 1.40 17.25
N LEU A 346 -5.40 2.31 18.17
CA LEU A 346 -4.10 2.95 18.16
C LEU A 346 -3.00 1.94 18.49
N TRP A 347 -2.19 1.57 17.49
CA TRP A 347 -1.08 0.65 17.66
C TRP A 347 0.29 1.33 17.54
N ALA A 348 0.37 2.54 16.96
CA ALA A 348 1.61 3.28 16.75
C ALA A 348 1.51 4.72 17.27
N LEU A 349 2.53 5.15 18.01
CA LEU A 349 2.61 6.50 18.56
C LEU A 349 4.06 7.03 18.47
N SER A 350 4.23 8.21 17.85
CA SER A 350 5.48 8.96 17.87
C SER A 350 5.31 10.26 18.68
N ILE A 351 6.11 10.43 19.72
CA ILE A 351 6.11 11.58 20.62
C ILE A 351 7.51 12.16 20.86
N ALA A 352 8.47 11.78 20.03
CA ALA A 352 9.86 12.21 20.20
C ALA A 352 10.02 13.74 20.06
N ASP A 353 9.18 14.37 19.22
CA ASP A 353 9.18 15.82 18.98
C ASP A 353 8.11 16.55 19.83
N ALA A 354 7.49 15.85 20.79
CA ALA A 354 6.47 16.43 21.64
C ALA A 354 6.96 16.65 23.09
N SER A 355 6.63 17.81 23.65
CA SER A 355 6.58 17.96 25.10
C SER A 355 5.32 17.27 25.63
N VAL A 356 5.43 16.33 26.57
CA VAL A 356 4.30 15.56 27.11
C VAL A 356 4.06 15.98 28.55
N ALA A 357 2.79 16.20 28.94
CA ALA A 357 2.44 16.66 30.29
C ALA A 357 2.57 15.54 31.34
N ASP A 358 2.13 14.34 30.99
CA ASP A 358 2.21 13.13 31.81
C ASP A 358 2.52 11.93 30.90
N LEU A 359 3.77 11.48 30.94
CA LEU A 359 4.26 10.40 30.09
C LEU A 359 3.73 9.03 30.54
N THR A 360 3.27 8.90 31.80
CA THR A 360 2.71 7.64 32.30
C THR A 360 1.45 7.21 31.54
N ALA A 361 0.74 8.16 30.90
CA ALA A 361 -0.41 7.83 30.05
C ALA A 361 -0.09 6.85 28.92
N VAL A 362 1.17 6.79 28.46
CA VAL A 362 1.61 5.84 27.42
C VAL A 362 1.55 4.39 27.93
N THR A 363 1.83 4.17 29.21
CA THR A 363 1.84 2.83 29.81
C THR A 363 0.44 2.19 29.90
N GLU A 364 -0.61 3.01 29.72
CA GLU A 364 -2.01 2.57 29.77
C GLU A 364 -2.61 2.32 28.38
N LEU A 365 -1.82 2.48 27.30
CA LEU A 365 -2.23 2.23 25.92
C LEU A 365 -1.99 0.76 25.56
N GLU A 366 -2.92 -0.13 25.98
CA GLU A 366 -2.78 -1.59 25.86
C GLU A 366 -2.58 -2.10 24.41
N GLY A 367 -3.11 -1.38 23.42
CA GLY A 367 -2.99 -1.72 21.99
C GLY A 367 -1.68 -1.28 21.36
N LEU A 368 -0.84 -0.53 22.09
CA LEU A 368 0.37 0.06 21.53
C LEU A 368 1.43 -1.01 21.23
N ARG A 369 1.95 -1.02 19.99
CA ARG A 369 2.99 -1.96 19.54
C ARG A 369 4.23 -1.24 19.00
N PHE A 370 4.07 -0.03 18.49
CA PHE A 370 5.15 0.85 18.04
C PHE A 370 5.17 2.12 18.90
N LEU A 371 6.33 2.46 19.44
CA LEU A 371 6.52 3.69 20.22
C LEU A 371 7.83 4.38 19.84
N GLU A 372 7.73 5.64 19.43
CA GLU A 372 8.88 6.48 19.12
C GLU A 372 8.96 7.66 20.10
N LEU A 373 10.12 7.83 20.74
CA LEU A 373 10.34 8.77 21.83
C LEU A 373 11.81 9.17 21.94
N THR A 374 12.10 10.21 22.76
CA THR A 374 13.47 10.55 23.10
C THR A 374 14.06 9.54 24.11
N HIS A 375 15.39 9.51 24.22
CA HIS A 375 16.06 8.68 25.21
C HIS A 375 15.68 9.04 26.67
N ASP A 376 15.45 10.31 26.96
CA ASP A 376 15.04 10.75 28.30
C ASP A 376 13.61 10.27 28.63
N GLN A 377 12.67 10.40 27.68
CA GLN A 377 11.31 9.85 27.80
C GLN A 377 11.34 8.33 28.00
N TRP A 378 12.20 7.62 27.25
CA TRP A 378 12.38 6.18 27.40
C TRP A 378 12.80 5.79 28.83
N LEU A 379 13.78 6.48 29.40
CA LEU A 379 14.26 6.18 30.76
C LEU A 379 13.18 6.39 31.84
N GLU A 380 12.19 7.23 31.57
CA GLU A 380 11.10 7.52 32.49
C GLU A 380 10.04 6.41 32.54
N VAL A 381 9.72 5.78 31.38
CA VAL A 381 8.56 4.88 31.26
C VAL A 381 8.90 3.42 30.97
N ARG A 382 10.14 3.09 30.62
CA ARG A 382 10.55 1.78 30.08
C ARG A 382 10.15 0.57 30.92
N ASP A 383 10.08 0.73 32.24
CA ASP A 383 9.82 -0.37 33.18
C ASP A 383 8.31 -0.70 33.30
N ASP A 384 7.44 0.21 32.82
CA ASP A 384 5.98 0.12 32.94
C ASP A 384 5.27 0.06 31.59
N LEU A 385 6.02 0.02 30.45
CA LEU A 385 5.43 0.01 29.11
C LEU A 385 4.68 -1.29 28.79
N PRO A 386 3.64 -1.23 27.94
CA PRO A 386 2.99 -2.43 27.42
C PRO A 386 3.95 -3.26 26.55
N SER A 387 3.50 -4.43 26.11
CA SER A 387 4.29 -5.28 25.21
C SER A 387 4.42 -4.61 23.83
N LEU A 388 5.55 -3.95 23.59
CA LEU A 388 5.87 -3.32 22.31
C LEU A 388 6.49 -4.32 21.34
N ALA A 389 6.33 -4.04 20.05
CA ALA A 389 7.02 -4.75 18.98
C ALA A 389 8.25 -3.99 18.50
N VAL A 390 8.13 -2.66 18.38
CA VAL A 390 9.21 -1.79 17.91
C VAL A 390 9.31 -0.54 18.79
N VAL A 391 10.53 -0.13 19.10
CA VAL A 391 10.81 1.14 19.78
C VAL A 391 11.79 1.97 18.97
N GLY A 392 11.43 3.22 18.68
CA GLY A 392 12.30 4.23 18.05
C GLY A 392 12.85 5.19 19.11
N ILE A 393 14.17 5.37 19.17
CA ILE A 393 14.83 6.28 20.12
C ILE A 393 15.54 7.42 19.38
N HIS A 394 15.16 8.66 19.70
CA HIS A 394 15.81 9.87 19.20
C HIS A 394 16.84 10.44 20.19
N PRO A 395 17.90 11.09 19.72
CA PRO A 395 18.33 11.13 18.32
C PRO A 395 18.96 9.81 17.89
N ARG A 396 19.01 9.57 16.57
CA ARG A 396 19.74 8.44 16.00
C ARG A 396 21.19 8.44 16.48
N ARG A 397 21.68 7.29 16.94
CA ARG A 397 23.08 7.14 17.34
C ARG A 397 23.95 6.78 16.12
N PRO A 398 24.91 7.63 15.69
CA PRO A 398 25.74 7.36 14.51
C PRO A 398 26.48 6.03 14.60
N GLY A 399 26.58 5.30 13.47
CA GLY A 399 27.36 4.07 13.36
C GLY A 399 26.63 2.79 13.77
N ARG A 400 25.31 2.82 13.91
CA ARG A 400 24.49 1.63 14.18
C ARG A 400 23.60 1.35 12.99
N GLU A 401 23.85 0.21 12.39
CA GLU A 401 22.90 -0.47 11.51
C GLU A 401 21.83 -1.11 12.40
N TRP A 402 20.71 -1.49 11.81
CA TRP A 402 19.55 -2.13 12.44
C TRP A 402 19.96 -3.10 13.55
N PRO A 403 19.57 -2.86 14.82
CA PRO A 403 19.97 -3.73 15.91
C PRO A 403 19.18 -5.03 15.88
N VAL A 404 19.88 -6.11 15.68
CA VAL A 404 19.34 -7.45 15.91
C VAL A 404 19.13 -7.65 17.41
N GLY A 405 18.01 -8.24 17.83
CA GLY A 405 17.48 -8.36 19.20
C GLY A 405 18.45 -8.65 20.37
N THR A 406 19.65 -9.15 20.08
CA THR A 406 20.69 -9.36 21.11
C THR A 406 21.30 -8.07 21.66
N ARG A 407 21.19 -6.93 20.97
CA ARG A 407 21.75 -5.64 21.40
C ARG A 407 20.82 -4.84 22.31
N TRP A 408 19.52 -5.14 22.30
CA TRP A 408 18.53 -4.46 23.12
C TRP A 408 18.96 -4.40 24.59
N LYS A 409 19.24 -5.56 25.19
CA LYS A 409 19.55 -5.67 26.63
C LYS A 409 20.78 -4.91 27.06
N THR A 410 21.77 -4.78 26.17
CA THR A 410 23.05 -4.12 26.47
C THR A 410 22.98 -2.60 26.42
N GLU A 411 22.03 -2.04 25.69
CA GLU A 411 22.01 -0.60 25.37
C GLU A 411 20.87 0.17 26.00
N LEU A 412 19.69 -0.46 26.08
CA LEU A 412 18.48 0.17 26.60
C LEU A 412 18.00 -0.43 27.93
N GLY A 413 18.63 -1.50 28.40
CA GLY A 413 18.19 -2.26 29.56
C GLY A 413 17.35 -3.48 29.17
N GLU A 414 16.61 -4.06 30.13
CA GLU A 414 15.68 -5.15 29.79
C GLU A 414 14.48 -4.60 29.02
N PRO A 415 14.03 -5.29 27.95
CA PRO A 415 12.83 -4.89 27.22
C PRO A 415 11.60 -4.96 28.13
N PRO A 416 10.56 -4.17 27.85
CA PRO A 416 9.26 -4.33 28.49
C PRO A 416 8.77 -5.77 28.28
N ARG A 417 8.08 -6.32 29.26
CA ARG A 417 7.60 -7.72 29.29
C ARG A 417 6.30 -7.87 28.55
#